data_e41a7f7a0c54b25e3640eb6fd9639ac0
#
_entry.id   e41a7f7a0c54b25e3640eb6fd9639ac0
#
_cell.length_a   1.000
_cell.length_b   1.000
_cell.length_c   1.000
_cell.angle_alpha   90.00
_cell.angle_beta   90.00
_cell.angle_gamma   90.00
#
_symmetry.space_group_name_H-M   'P 1'
#
loop_
_entity.id
_entity.type
_entity.pdbx_description
1 polymer ?
#
loop_
_entity_poly.entity_id
_entity_poly.type
_entity_poly.pdbx_seq_one_letter_code
_entity_poly.pdbx_strand_id
1 'polypeptide(L)'
;IYHQRAVDAEILIASENYKDALQVYEELFETYEFIFLRDFQIATQLALFLNDEQKSKRLLINGIKSGWKIKSIRNNNFLDKIRKGKDWKSIKKQYHTLNELYESTLNQRLRKRVKKMFSKDQWKAIRALFAFSSKAQDRYAEKKFAPHSEKQISEFLDILNNYGYPGEKLIGNDFWMS
;
A
#
# COMPACT_ATOMS: atom_id res chain seq x y z
N ILE A 1 1.09 4.73 19.96
CA ILE A 1 0.29 4.89 18.74
C ILE A 1 1.09 4.35 17.57
N TYR A 2 0.45 3.57 16.63
CA TYR A 2 1.11 2.84 15.53
C TYR A 2 2.14 3.67 14.75
N HIS A 3 1.68 4.79 14.15
CA HIS A 3 2.55 5.62 13.30
C HIS A 3 3.77 6.17 14.03
N GLN A 4 3.64 6.50 15.31
CA GLN A 4 4.79 6.95 16.09
C GLN A 4 5.85 5.85 16.20
N ARG A 5 5.44 4.62 16.50
CA ARG A 5 6.36 3.48 16.59
C ARG A 5 7.04 3.17 15.25
N ALA A 6 6.30 3.29 14.14
CA ALA A 6 6.89 3.13 12.81
C ALA A 6 7.93 4.23 12.52
N VAL A 7 7.66 5.49 12.90
CA VAL A 7 8.63 6.60 12.80
C VAL A 7 9.84 6.36 13.70
N ASP A 8 9.65 5.88 14.93
CA ASP A 8 10.76 5.54 15.83
C ASP A 8 11.70 4.51 15.19
N ALA A 9 11.13 3.47 14.54
CA ALA A 9 11.93 2.50 13.80
C ALA A 9 12.69 3.12 12.61
N GLU A 10 12.07 4.05 11.88
CA GLU A 10 12.72 4.76 10.78
C GLU A 10 13.87 5.66 11.26
N ILE A 11 13.73 6.30 12.41
CA ILE A 11 14.81 7.08 13.05
C ILE A 11 15.98 6.16 13.41
N LEU A 12 15.72 4.97 13.96
CA LEU A 12 16.75 3.98 14.25
C LEU A 12 17.47 3.51 12.98
N ILE A 13 16.74 3.33 11.86
CA ILE A 13 17.34 3.01 10.55
C ILE A 13 18.26 4.15 10.10
N ALA A 14 17.80 5.40 10.20
CA ALA A 14 18.60 6.58 9.82
C ALA A 14 19.87 6.74 10.68
N SER A 15 19.85 6.21 11.91
CA SER A 15 20.98 6.17 12.84
C SER A 15 21.79 4.87 12.73
N GLU A 16 21.57 4.03 11.70
CA GLU A 16 22.24 2.75 11.46
C GLU A 16 22.03 1.69 12.57
N ASN A 17 21.07 1.91 13.47
CA ASN A 17 20.69 0.99 14.54
C ASN A 17 19.70 -0.09 14.03
N TYR A 18 20.11 -0.85 13.03
CA TYR A 18 19.24 -1.76 12.28
C TYR A 18 18.62 -2.89 13.12
N LYS A 19 19.33 -3.39 14.15
CA LYS A 19 18.80 -4.43 15.05
C LYS A 19 17.65 -3.90 15.88
N ASP A 20 17.82 -2.72 16.47
CA ASP A 20 16.81 -2.11 17.32
C ASP A 20 15.61 -1.68 16.47
N ALA A 21 15.85 -1.17 15.25
CA ALA A 21 14.78 -0.88 14.29
C ALA A 21 13.93 -2.12 13.97
N LEU A 22 14.58 -3.26 13.70
CA LEU A 22 13.87 -4.51 13.44
C LEU A 22 13.07 -5.00 14.65
N GLN A 23 13.61 -4.85 15.86
CA GLN A 23 12.90 -5.18 17.09
C GLN A 23 11.65 -4.30 17.26
N VAL A 24 11.73 -2.99 17.02
CA VAL A 24 10.57 -2.10 17.08
C VAL A 24 9.49 -2.52 16.09
N TYR A 25 9.86 -2.94 14.88
CA TYR A 25 8.88 -3.48 13.93
C TYR A 25 8.24 -4.79 14.43
N GLU A 26 9.02 -5.70 15.04
CA GLU A 26 8.47 -6.95 15.59
C GLU A 26 7.48 -6.67 16.72
N GLU A 27 7.79 -5.78 17.66
CA GLU A 27 6.87 -5.35 18.71
C GLU A 27 5.59 -4.73 18.12
N LEU A 28 5.73 -3.94 17.04
CA LEU A 28 4.60 -3.35 16.34
C LEU A 28 3.71 -4.45 15.71
N PHE A 29 4.30 -5.49 15.12
CA PHE A 29 3.57 -6.60 14.51
C PHE A 29 2.87 -7.49 15.54
N GLU A 30 3.35 -7.56 16.77
CA GLU A 30 2.71 -8.27 17.87
C GLU A 30 1.59 -7.47 18.51
N THR A 31 1.70 -6.15 18.50
CA THR A 31 0.77 -5.24 19.20
C THR A 31 -0.49 -4.94 18.39
N TYR A 32 -0.39 -4.89 17.06
CA TYR A 32 -1.47 -4.43 16.18
C TYR A 32 -1.99 -5.53 15.26
N GLU A 33 -3.31 -5.63 15.16
CA GLU A 33 -3.96 -6.59 14.23
C GLU A 33 -3.75 -6.23 12.76
N PHE A 34 -3.71 -4.93 12.44
CA PHE A 34 -3.46 -4.44 11.09
C PHE A 34 -2.09 -3.81 10.99
N ILE A 35 -1.29 -4.32 10.04
CA ILE A 35 0.04 -3.85 9.72
C ILE A 35 0.06 -3.37 8.27
N PHE A 36 0.61 -2.19 8.04
CA PHE A 36 0.80 -1.68 6.68
C PHE A 36 1.82 -2.52 5.92
N LEU A 37 1.56 -2.75 4.64
CA LEU A 37 2.47 -3.51 3.77
C LEU A 37 3.89 -2.93 3.78
N ARG A 38 4.00 -1.58 3.80
CA ARG A 38 5.29 -0.89 3.85
C ARG A 38 6.17 -1.37 5.00
N ASP A 39 5.59 -1.58 6.17
CA ASP A 39 6.35 -1.97 7.35
C ASP A 39 6.84 -3.41 7.25
N PHE A 40 6.07 -4.34 6.68
CA PHE A 40 6.57 -5.66 6.31
C PHE A 40 7.69 -5.61 5.28
N GLN A 41 7.61 -4.69 4.32
CA GLN A 41 8.66 -4.53 3.30
C GLN A 41 9.97 -4.07 3.92
N ILE A 42 9.93 -3.05 4.79
CA ILE A 42 11.11 -2.53 5.47
C ILE A 42 11.70 -3.58 6.41
N ALA A 43 10.89 -4.19 7.26
CA ALA A 43 11.35 -5.22 8.19
C ALA A 43 11.95 -6.45 7.47
N THR A 44 11.40 -6.85 6.31
CA THR A 44 11.97 -7.92 5.48
C THR A 44 13.37 -7.55 4.99
N GLN A 45 13.57 -6.31 4.53
CA GLN A 45 14.87 -5.83 4.06
C GLN A 45 15.87 -5.71 5.21
N LEU A 46 15.46 -5.23 6.39
CA LEU A 46 16.29 -5.19 7.59
C LEU A 46 16.75 -6.60 8.00
N ALA A 47 15.83 -7.57 8.05
CA ALA A 47 16.16 -8.93 8.39
C ALA A 47 17.17 -9.54 7.39
N LEU A 48 17.04 -9.25 6.10
CA LEU A 48 18.02 -9.66 5.08
C LEU A 48 19.38 -8.99 5.27
N PHE A 49 19.39 -7.70 5.56
CA PHE A 49 20.62 -6.95 5.82
C PHE A 49 21.37 -7.51 7.03
N LEU A 50 20.62 -7.89 8.07
CA LEU A 50 21.15 -8.53 9.28
C LEU A 50 21.46 -10.03 9.12
N ASN A 51 21.31 -10.58 7.90
CA ASN A 51 21.52 -12.00 7.58
C ASN A 51 20.60 -12.98 8.32
N ASP A 52 19.43 -12.53 8.81
CA ASP A 52 18.40 -13.39 9.38
C ASP A 52 17.46 -13.90 8.27
N GLU A 53 17.85 -15.01 7.66
CA GLU A 53 17.09 -15.59 6.52
C GLU A 53 15.73 -16.15 6.93
N GLN A 54 15.62 -16.73 8.12
CA GLN A 54 14.34 -17.28 8.60
C GLN A 54 13.33 -16.17 8.86
N LYS A 55 13.76 -15.12 9.54
CA LYS A 55 12.94 -13.95 9.82
C LYS A 55 12.52 -13.24 8.54
N SER A 56 13.46 -13.01 7.62
CA SER A 56 13.17 -12.35 6.35
C SER A 56 12.14 -13.13 5.52
N LYS A 57 12.22 -14.46 5.49
CA LYS A 57 11.24 -15.31 4.82
C LYS A 57 9.86 -15.22 5.48
N ARG A 58 9.80 -15.28 6.83
CA ARG A 58 8.54 -15.13 7.59
C ARG A 58 7.88 -13.78 7.29
N LEU A 59 8.65 -12.70 7.35
CA LEU A 59 8.18 -11.34 7.08
C LEU A 59 7.71 -11.17 5.64
N LEU A 60 8.43 -11.73 4.67
CA LEU A 60 7.99 -11.73 3.27
C LEU A 60 6.64 -12.44 3.08
N ILE A 61 6.43 -13.59 3.71
CA ILE A 61 5.16 -14.32 3.65
C ILE A 61 4.03 -13.48 4.25
N ASN A 62 4.27 -12.83 5.39
CA ASN A 62 3.31 -11.92 5.99
C ASN A 62 3.03 -10.70 5.10
N GLY A 63 4.05 -10.15 4.47
CA GLY A 63 3.89 -9.10 3.47
C GLY A 63 3.02 -9.54 2.29
N ILE A 64 3.15 -10.79 1.80
CA ILE A 64 2.26 -11.33 0.75
C ILE A 64 0.81 -11.42 1.25
N LYS A 65 0.60 -11.87 2.49
CA LYS A 65 -0.73 -11.88 3.14
C LYS A 65 -1.29 -10.47 3.38
N SER A 66 -0.45 -9.44 3.30
CA SER A 66 -0.79 -8.03 3.36
C SER A 66 -0.78 -7.35 1.99
N GLY A 67 -0.76 -8.11 0.89
CA GLY A 67 -0.90 -7.62 -0.47
C GLY A 67 0.41 -7.33 -1.20
N TRP A 68 1.57 -7.82 -0.74
CA TRP A 68 2.83 -7.67 -1.48
C TRP A 68 2.79 -8.46 -2.77
N LYS A 69 2.75 -7.74 -3.88
CA LYS A 69 2.61 -8.35 -5.21
C LYS A 69 3.88 -9.06 -5.65
N ILE A 70 3.73 -10.27 -6.20
CA ILE A 70 4.86 -11.08 -6.68
C ILE A 70 5.71 -10.34 -7.71
N LYS A 71 5.11 -9.47 -8.54
CA LYS A 71 5.84 -8.64 -9.51
C LYS A 71 6.76 -7.65 -8.78
N SER A 72 6.28 -7.00 -7.73
CA SER A 72 7.08 -6.07 -6.91
C SER A 72 8.23 -6.80 -6.23
N ILE A 73 7.96 -7.99 -5.65
CA ILE A 73 9.01 -8.83 -5.04
C ILE A 73 10.07 -9.22 -6.07
N ARG A 74 9.67 -9.58 -7.29
CA ARG A 74 10.62 -9.94 -8.36
C ARG A 74 11.51 -8.78 -8.79
N ASN A 75 10.99 -7.57 -8.78
CA ASN A 75 11.69 -6.38 -9.26
C ASN A 75 12.49 -5.67 -8.16
N ASN A 76 12.43 -6.15 -6.91
CA ASN A 76 13.17 -5.57 -5.81
C ASN A 76 14.55 -6.24 -5.66
N ASN A 77 15.61 -5.51 -5.96
CA ASN A 77 16.99 -6.03 -5.91
C ASN A 77 17.44 -6.42 -4.50
N PHE A 78 16.91 -5.77 -3.45
CA PHE A 78 17.20 -6.15 -2.06
C PHE A 78 16.76 -7.59 -1.72
N LEU A 79 15.78 -8.12 -2.47
CA LEU A 79 15.24 -9.47 -2.26
C LEU A 79 15.96 -10.55 -3.09
N ASP A 80 17.05 -10.22 -3.76
CA ASP A 80 17.82 -11.16 -4.59
C ASP A 80 18.23 -12.42 -3.82
N LYS A 81 18.68 -12.24 -2.58
CA LYS A 81 19.09 -13.36 -1.72
C LYS A 81 17.95 -14.36 -1.50
N ILE A 82 16.72 -13.87 -1.24
CA ILE A 82 15.54 -14.74 -1.12
C ILE A 82 15.20 -15.38 -2.47
N ARG A 83 15.23 -14.62 -3.55
CA ARG A 83 14.84 -15.09 -4.89
C ARG A 83 15.79 -16.16 -5.44
N LYS A 84 17.07 -16.10 -5.08
CA LYS A 84 18.10 -17.10 -5.43
C LYS A 84 18.12 -18.28 -4.43
N GLY A 85 17.47 -18.13 -3.30
CA GLY A 85 17.41 -19.13 -2.26
C GLY A 85 16.49 -20.31 -2.61
N LYS A 86 16.71 -21.45 -1.94
CA LYS A 86 15.95 -22.70 -2.12
C LYS A 86 14.45 -22.57 -1.86
N ASP A 87 14.07 -21.63 -0.99
CA ASP A 87 12.68 -21.43 -0.57
C ASP A 87 11.82 -20.65 -1.59
N TRP A 88 12.45 -19.97 -2.54
CA TRP A 88 11.73 -19.15 -3.51
C TRP A 88 10.70 -19.93 -4.35
N LYS A 89 11.02 -21.15 -4.72
CA LYS A 89 10.08 -22.03 -5.44
C LYS A 89 8.83 -22.31 -4.61
N SER A 90 8.99 -22.57 -3.32
CA SER A 90 7.89 -22.81 -2.37
C SER A 90 7.05 -21.54 -2.16
N ILE A 91 7.68 -20.38 -1.97
CA ILE A 91 6.98 -19.10 -1.84
C ILE A 91 6.12 -18.81 -3.08
N LYS A 92 6.66 -19.00 -4.29
CA LYS A 92 5.89 -18.82 -5.53
C LYS A 92 4.70 -19.77 -5.62
N LYS A 93 4.85 -21.02 -5.19
CA LYS A 93 3.76 -21.99 -5.20
C LYS A 93 2.62 -21.60 -4.27
N GLN A 94 2.94 -21.01 -3.11
CA GLN A 94 1.97 -20.58 -2.12
C GLN A 94 1.37 -19.20 -2.41
N TYR A 95 2.00 -18.41 -3.31
CA TYR A 95 1.63 -17.01 -3.54
C TYR A 95 0.15 -16.83 -3.85
N HIS A 96 -0.43 -17.65 -4.71
CA HIS A 96 -1.83 -17.53 -5.12
C HIS A 96 -2.76 -17.63 -3.91
N THR A 97 -2.61 -18.67 -3.10
CA THR A 97 -3.40 -18.90 -1.89
C THR A 97 -3.23 -17.75 -0.86
N LEU A 98 -1.99 -17.29 -0.66
CA LEU A 98 -1.72 -16.17 0.26
C LEU A 98 -2.34 -14.85 -0.23
N ASN A 99 -2.28 -14.61 -1.52
CA ASN A 99 -2.90 -13.43 -2.11
C ASN A 99 -4.44 -13.50 -2.10
N GLU A 100 -5.03 -14.67 -2.28
CA GLU A 100 -6.49 -14.87 -2.13
C GLU A 100 -6.95 -14.60 -0.71
N LEU A 101 -6.20 -15.03 0.29
CA LEU A 101 -6.46 -14.70 1.70
C LEU A 101 -6.48 -13.17 1.89
N TYR A 102 -5.48 -12.46 1.37
CA TYR A 102 -5.48 -11.00 1.41
C TYR A 102 -6.69 -10.38 0.72
N GLU A 103 -6.98 -10.77 -0.52
CA GLU A 103 -8.12 -10.22 -1.26
C GLU A 103 -9.46 -10.47 -0.56
N SER A 104 -9.60 -11.57 0.19
CA SER A 104 -10.80 -11.90 0.96
C SER A 104 -11.00 -10.99 2.18
N THR A 105 -9.96 -10.35 2.70
CA THR A 105 -10.07 -9.39 3.82
C THR A 105 -10.58 -8.03 3.39
N LEU A 106 -10.54 -7.72 2.09
CA LEU A 106 -10.85 -6.40 1.56
C LEU A 106 -12.35 -6.23 1.28
N ASN A 107 -12.86 -5.02 1.51
CA ASN A 107 -14.18 -4.64 1.05
C ASN A 107 -14.16 -4.38 -0.46
N GLN A 108 -14.38 -5.45 -1.25
CA GLN A 108 -14.31 -5.42 -2.70
C GLN A 108 -15.31 -4.44 -3.35
N ARG A 109 -16.49 -4.25 -2.73
CA ARG A 109 -17.50 -3.30 -3.22
C ARG A 109 -17.00 -1.86 -3.05
N LEU A 110 -16.50 -1.54 -1.87
CA LEU A 110 -15.93 -0.22 -1.56
C LEU A 110 -14.70 0.04 -2.44
N ARG A 111 -13.80 -0.93 -2.58
CA ARG A 111 -12.62 -0.85 -3.42
C ARG A 111 -12.96 -0.50 -4.87
N LYS A 112 -13.95 -1.17 -5.46
CA LYS A 112 -14.44 -0.85 -6.82
C LYS A 112 -15.02 0.56 -6.91
N ARG A 113 -15.74 0.99 -5.89
CA ARG A 113 -16.33 2.33 -5.82
C ARG A 113 -15.24 3.41 -5.81
N VAL A 114 -14.28 3.31 -4.88
CA VAL A 114 -13.16 4.27 -4.76
C VAL A 114 -12.30 4.27 -6.02
N LYS A 115 -11.99 3.11 -6.60
CA LYS A 115 -11.26 3.01 -7.86
C LYS A 115 -11.98 3.75 -9.01
N LYS A 116 -13.30 3.62 -9.08
CA LYS A 116 -14.11 4.35 -10.10
C LYS A 116 -14.07 5.85 -9.89
N MET A 117 -14.09 6.31 -8.63
CA MET A 117 -13.96 7.73 -8.29
C MET A 117 -12.60 8.26 -8.75
N PHE A 118 -11.51 7.60 -8.36
CA PHE A 118 -10.16 7.94 -8.77
C PHE A 118 -10.01 8.00 -10.30
N SER A 119 -10.47 6.97 -11.01
CA SER A 119 -10.37 6.94 -12.47
C SER A 119 -11.11 8.10 -13.15
N LYS A 120 -12.29 8.47 -12.64
CA LYS A 120 -13.05 9.61 -13.16
C LYS A 120 -12.31 10.94 -12.93
N ASP A 121 -11.70 11.07 -11.77
CA ASP A 121 -10.94 12.25 -11.38
C ASP A 121 -9.70 12.42 -12.26
N GLN A 122 -8.93 11.36 -12.46
CA GLN A 122 -7.79 11.36 -13.38
C GLN A 122 -8.19 11.75 -14.82
N TRP A 123 -9.28 11.19 -15.33
CA TRP A 123 -9.77 11.54 -16.66
C TRP A 123 -10.19 13.02 -16.78
N LYS A 124 -10.77 13.60 -15.72
CA LYS A 124 -11.12 15.01 -15.70
C LYS A 124 -9.88 15.90 -15.66
N ALA A 125 -8.89 15.54 -14.84
CA ALA A 125 -7.61 16.24 -14.76
C ALA A 125 -6.87 16.22 -16.12
N ILE A 126 -6.79 15.07 -16.77
CA ILE A 126 -6.18 14.92 -18.11
C ILE A 126 -6.90 15.82 -19.13
N ARG A 127 -8.23 15.84 -19.14
CA ARG A 127 -8.99 16.69 -20.07
C ARG A 127 -8.77 18.18 -19.83
N ALA A 128 -8.53 18.60 -18.59
CA ALA A 128 -8.18 19.98 -18.27
C ALA A 128 -6.86 20.42 -18.94
N LEU A 129 -5.88 19.50 -19.05
CA LEU A 129 -4.60 19.77 -19.69
C LEU A 129 -4.72 20.01 -21.21
N PHE A 130 -5.77 19.50 -21.86
CA PHE A 130 -6.03 19.73 -23.29
C PHE A 130 -6.82 21.02 -23.59
N ALA A 131 -7.12 21.83 -22.59
CA ALA A 131 -7.72 23.14 -22.81
C ALA A 131 -6.61 24.16 -23.13
N PHE A 132 -6.36 24.43 -24.41
CA PHE A 132 -5.21 25.19 -24.91
C PHE A 132 -5.26 26.72 -24.68
N SER A 133 -6.30 27.28 -24.04
CA SER A 133 -6.34 28.68 -23.68
C SER A 133 -6.87 28.89 -22.27
N SER A 134 -6.44 29.98 -21.59
CA SER A 134 -6.89 30.32 -20.24
C SER A 134 -8.42 30.40 -20.14
N LYS A 135 -9.08 31.08 -21.11
CA LYS A 135 -10.57 31.16 -21.17
C LYS A 135 -11.23 29.78 -21.32
N ALA A 136 -10.62 28.83 -22.05
CA ALA A 136 -11.13 27.46 -22.17
C ALA A 136 -10.92 26.68 -20.90
N GLN A 137 -9.80 26.90 -20.21
CA GLN A 137 -9.51 26.30 -18.91
C GLN A 137 -10.48 26.76 -17.83
N ASP A 138 -10.72 28.08 -17.74
CA ASP A 138 -11.67 28.66 -16.78
C ASP A 138 -13.08 28.12 -17.01
N ARG A 139 -13.54 28.13 -18.27
CA ARG A 139 -14.85 27.57 -18.63
C ARG A 139 -14.96 26.05 -18.31
N TYR A 140 -13.91 25.31 -18.53
CA TYR A 140 -13.88 23.88 -18.18
C TYR A 140 -13.90 23.68 -16.66
N ALA A 141 -13.12 24.48 -15.91
CA ALA A 141 -13.08 24.47 -14.46
C ALA A 141 -14.47 24.71 -13.87
N GLU A 142 -15.12 25.79 -14.26
CA GLU A 142 -16.45 26.16 -13.74
C GLU A 142 -17.56 25.19 -14.17
N LYS A 143 -17.62 24.81 -15.46
CA LYS A 143 -18.78 24.07 -15.99
C LYS A 143 -18.65 22.56 -15.90
N LYS A 144 -17.45 22.04 -15.75
CA LYS A 144 -17.20 20.57 -15.78
C LYS A 144 -16.42 20.05 -14.58
N PHE A 145 -15.42 20.79 -14.12
CA PHE A 145 -14.55 20.31 -13.05
C PHE A 145 -15.18 20.56 -11.66
N ALA A 146 -15.64 21.78 -11.38
CA ALA A 146 -16.23 22.12 -10.08
C ALA A 146 -17.46 21.25 -9.73
N PRO A 147 -18.49 21.12 -10.61
CA PRO A 147 -19.63 20.23 -10.32
C PRO A 147 -19.23 18.76 -10.16
N HIS A 148 -18.17 18.32 -10.85
CA HIS A 148 -17.63 16.98 -10.67
C HIS A 148 -16.99 16.81 -9.29
N SER A 149 -16.17 17.79 -8.86
CA SER A 149 -15.50 17.77 -7.56
C SER A 149 -16.51 17.78 -6.40
N GLU A 150 -17.54 18.61 -6.48
CA GLU A 150 -18.63 18.64 -5.50
C GLU A 150 -19.32 17.26 -5.36
N LYS A 151 -19.61 16.62 -6.48
CA LYS A 151 -20.16 15.26 -6.48
C LYS A 151 -19.19 14.24 -5.87
N GLN A 152 -17.89 14.35 -6.18
CA GLN A 152 -16.88 13.47 -5.60
C GLN A 152 -16.75 13.66 -4.09
N ILE A 153 -16.78 14.90 -3.61
CA ILE A 153 -16.77 15.23 -2.18
C ILE A 153 -17.99 14.59 -1.49
N SER A 154 -19.19 14.79 -2.06
CA SER A 154 -20.42 14.19 -1.51
C SER A 154 -20.34 12.67 -1.45
N GLU A 155 -19.82 12.02 -2.52
CA GLU A 155 -19.64 10.56 -2.57
C GLU A 155 -18.60 10.09 -1.58
N PHE A 156 -17.52 10.86 -1.34
CA PHE A 156 -16.51 10.55 -0.35
C PHE A 156 -17.01 10.70 1.09
N LEU A 157 -17.80 11.75 1.37
CA LEU A 157 -18.44 11.93 2.68
C LEU A 157 -19.40 10.78 3.00
N ASP A 158 -20.16 10.29 2.00
CA ASP A 158 -21.00 9.10 2.18
C ASP A 158 -20.17 7.86 2.52
N ILE A 159 -19.01 7.69 1.88
CA ILE A 159 -18.06 6.61 2.21
C ILE A 159 -17.55 6.74 3.65
N LEU A 160 -17.11 7.94 4.04
CA LEU A 160 -16.61 8.19 5.40
C LEU A 160 -17.67 7.89 6.47
N ASN A 161 -18.92 8.28 6.23
CA ASN A 161 -20.02 8.07 7.17
C ASN A 161 -20.40 6.59 7.30
N ASN A 162 -20.35 5.81 6.22
CA ASN A 162 -20.79 4.41 6.23
C ASN A 162 -19.66 3.40 6.52
N TYR A 163 -18.42 3.71 6.18
CA TYR A 163 -17.29 2.76 6.23
C TYR A 163 -16.09 3.28 7.01
N GLY A 164 -16.03 4.57 7.34
CA GLY A 164 -14.83 5.24 7.79
C GLY A 164 -13.88 5.54 6.63
N TYR A 165 -12.63 5.90 6.96
CA TYR A 165 -11.61 6.22 5.96
C TYR A 165 -11.26 4.99 5.11
N PRO A 166 -11.39 5.07 3.77
CA PRO A 166 -11.14 3.95 2.87
C PRO A 166 -9.64 3.75 2.62
N GLY A 167 -8.88 3.49 3.68
CA GLY A 167 -7.45 3.24 3.64
C GLY A 167 -7.10 1.78 3.33
N GLU A 168 -5.81 1.47 3.43
CA GLU A 168 -5.22 0.15 3.09
C GLU A 168 -5.93 -1.02 3.79
N LYS A 169 -6.35 -0.86 5.04
CA LYS A 169 -7.08 -1.89 5.79
C LYS A 169 -8.39 -2.30 5.12
N LEU A 170 -9.11 -1.34 4.52
CA LEU A 170 -10.45 -1.59 3.95
C LEU A 170 -10.41 -1.93 2.46
N ILE A 171 -9.57 -1.25 1.69
CA ILE A 171 -9.59 -1.34 0.22
C ILE A 171 -8.27 -1.79 -0.40
N GLY A 172 -7.25 -2.07 0.43
CA GLY A 172 -5.97 -2.58 0.00
C GLY A 172 -4.97 -1.49 -0.40
N ASN A 173 -3.85 -1.91 -0.99
CA ASN A 173 -2.66 -1.11 -1.24
C ASN A 173 -2.28 -1.03 -2.73
N ASP A 174 -3.24 -0.88 -3.63
CA ASP A 174 -2.95 -0.69 -5.05
C ASP A 174 -2.29 0.67 -5.34
N PHE A 175 -1.47 0.74 -6.41
CA PHE A 175 -0.74 1.94 -6.82
C PHE A 175 -1.60 3.19 -7.06
N TRP A 176 -2.89 3.01 -7.35
CA TRP A 176 -3.84 4.11 -7.55
C TRP A 176 -4.35 4.72 -6.24
N MET A 177 -3.89 4.19 -5.11
CA MET A 177 -4.25 4.65 -3.75
C MET A 177 -3.11 5.40 -3.06
N SER A 178 -1.91 5.36 -3.62
CA SER A 178 -0.70 6.04 -3.12
C SER A 178 -0.60 7.48 -3.62
#